data_f24008b494356b9481333f064f0eb677
#
_entry.id   f24008b494356b9481333f064f0eb677
#
_cell.length_a   1.000
_cell.length_b   1.000
_cell.length_c   1.000
_cell.angle_alpha   90.00
_cell.angle_beta   90.00
_cell.angle_gamma   90.00
#
_symmetry.space_group_name_H-M   'P 1'
#
loop_
_entity.id
_entity.type
_entity.pdbx_description
1 polymer ?
#
loop_
_entity_poly.entity_id
_entity_poly.type
_entity_poly.pdbx_seq_one_letter_code
_entity_poly.pdbx_strand_id
1 'polypeptide(L)'
;FMSAEKHDIDPIETQEWLDALSSVLENEGSERAHFILENLVRYTRRRGVHLPFSATTAYLNTIPVGKEQKSPGNHELEHRIRAAIRWNAAAMVLRAGKKDLELGGHIASFQSSATLYDVGFNHFWRAKNEATGEEGDLIYVQGHSAPGFYSRAFVEGRLSEDQLNNFRQEVGGNGLPSYPHPHLLPDFWQFPTVSMGLGPLMAIYQARFLKYLESRGLAKTKGRKVWCFCGDGEMDEPESQGAIALAAREGLDNLIFVINCNLQRLDGPVRGNGKIIQELEGNFRGAGWNVLKVIWGSRWDGLLARDTNNALKQRMEECLDGDYQTFKSKDGAYVREHFFNTPELKALVADMSDDEIWALNRGGHDPHKVYAAYYEAVNNADGRPTVILAKTIKGYGMGQSGEGQNVAHQAKKMDKASLKQFRDRFDIPVTDEQIDSGDLPYLTFAPDSEEYKYLHARRESLGGYLPK
;
A
#
# COMPACT_ATOMS: atom_id res chain seq x y z
N PHE A 1 -20.37 -6.63 -21.09
CA PHE A 1 -21.62 -6.06 -21.60
C PHE A 1 -21.48 -4.55 -21.66
N MET A 2 -21.09 -4.01 -22.81
CA MET A 2 -21.20 -2.58 -23.07
C MET A 2 -22.71 -2.26 -23.10
N SER A 3 -23.21 -1.45 -22.17
CA SER A 3 -24.52 -0.88 -22.30
C SER A 3 -24.50 0.02 -23.54
N ALA A 4 -25.30 -0.28 -24.52
CA ALA A 4 -25.60 0.69 -25.57
C ALA A 4 -26.02 1.99 -24.83
N GLU A 5 -25.43 3.12 -25.21
CA GLU A 5 -25.84 4.42 -24.70
C GLU A 5 -27.35 4.54 -25.00
N LYS A 6 -28.16 4.41 -23.96
CA LYS A 6 -29.58 4.65 -24.06
C LYS A 6 -29.73 6.13 -24.36
N HIS A 7 -30.29 6.43 -25.53
CA HIS A 7 -30.63 7.80 -25.87
C HIS A 7 -31.57 8.36 -24.82
N ASP A 8 -31.19 9.49 -24.21
CA ASP A 8 -32.03 10.17 -23.24
C ASP A 8 -33.30 10.69 -23.95
N ILE A 9 -34.43 10.23 -23.49
CA ILE A 9 -35.73 10.57 -24.08
C ILE A 9 -36.25 11.95 -23.65
N ASP A 10 -35.75 12.45 -22.50
CA ASP A 10 -36.07 13.77 -21.97
C ASP A 10 -34.86 14.36 -21.23
N PRO A 11 -33.93 14.98 -21.95
CA PRO A 11 -32.75 15.59 -21.34
C PRO A 11 -33.06 16.72 -20.36
N ILE A 12 -34.21 17.38 -20.52
CA ILE A 12 -34.60 18.46 -19.61
C ILE A 12 -34.99 17.90 -18.25
N GLU A 13 -35.83 16.88 -18.23
CA GLU A 13 -36.22 16.19 -16.98
C GLU A 13 -34.99 15.58 -16.29
N THR A 14 -34.11 14.96 -17.05
CA THR A 14 -32.85 14.42 -16.52
C THR A 14 -32.02 15.49 -15.85
N GLN A 15 -31.88 16.65 -16.48
CA GLN A 15 -31.14 17.78 -15.91
C GLN A 15 -31.78 18.32 -14.64
N GLU A 16 -33.11 18.42 -14.59
CA GLU A 16 -33.84 18.87 -13.38
C GLU A 16 -33.54 17.96 -12.17
N TRP A 17 -33.49 16.64 -12.37
CA TRP A 17 -33.11 15.69 -11.31
C TRP A 17 -31.67 15.88 -10.85
N LEU A 18 -30.73 16.11 -11.76
CA LEU A 18 -29.33 16.36 -11.45
C LEU A 18 -29.15 17.69 -10.69
N ASP A 19 -29.86 18.75 -11.11
CA ASP A 19 -29.81 20.07 -10.48
C ASP A 19 -30.39 20.00 -9.04
N ALA A 20 -31.49 19.24 -8.85
CA ALA A 20 -32.05 19.04 -7.53
C ALA A 20 -31.09 18.34 -6.58
N LEU A 21 -30.39 17.29 -7.07
CA LEU A 21 -29.38 16.59 -6.27
C LEU A 21 -28.17 17.48 -5.99
N SER A 22 -27.71 18.27 -6.96
CA SER A 22 -26.62 19.22 -6.80
C SER A 22 -26.93 20.26 -5.72
N SER A 23 -28.17 20.78 -5.73
CA SER A 23 -28.63 21.72 -4.70
C SER A 23 -28.59 21.10 -3.29
N VAL A 24 -28.98 19.83 -3.16
CA VAL A 24 -28.88 19.12 -1.88
C VAL A 24 -27.43 18.98 -1.43
N LEU A 25 -26.54 18.60 -2.34
CA LEU A 25 -25.11 18.46 -2.03
C LEU A 25 -24.49 19.77 -1.57
N GLU A 26 -24.82 20.89 -2.23
CA GLU A 26 -24.29 22.22 -1.94
C GLU A 26 -24.82 22.78 -0.62
N ASN A 27 -26.10 22.62 -0.34
CA ASN A 27 -26.77 23.28 0.78
C ASN A 27 -26.89 22.40 2.03
N GLU A 28 -27.04 21.10 1.89
CA GLU A 28 -27.30 20.16 3.00
C GLU A 28 -26.18 19.14 3.20
N GLY A 29 -25.28 19.03 2.23
CA GLY A 29 -24.10 18.15 2.30
C GLY A 29 -24.32 16.70 1.85
N SER A 30 -23.22 15.95 1.83
CA SER A 30 -23.17 14.59 1.29
C SER A 30 -24.02 13.58 2.05
N GLU A 31 -24.20 13.75 3.35
CA GLU A 31 -24.99 12.80 4.16
C GLU A 31 -26.48 12.87 3.80
N ARG A 32 -26.99 14.08 3.58
CA ARG A 32 -28.38 14.25 3.15
C ARG A 32 -28.60 13.73 1.74
N ALA A 33 -27.69 13.99 0.82
CA ALA A 33 -27.74 13.45 -0.53
C ALA A 33 -27.72 11.93 -0.52
N HIS A 34 -26.85 11.33 0.29
CA HIS A 34 -26.79 9.87 0.47
C HIS A 34 -28.13 9.29 0.95
N PHE A 35 -28.72 9.91 1.98
CA PHE A 35 -30.02 9.49 2.51
C PHE A 35 -31.12 9.51 1.46
N ILE A 36 -31.19 10.59 0.66
CA ILE A 36 -32.19 10.72 -0.42
C ILE A 36 -31.97 9.64 -1.48
N LEU A 37 -30.73 9.46 -1.94
CA LEU A 37 -30.40 8.44 -2.95
C LEU A 37 -30.73 7.03 -2.45
N GLU A 38 -30.42 6.71 -1.20
CA GLU A 38 -30.77 5.41 -0.61
C GLU A 38 -32.27 5.15 -0.62
N ASN A 39 -33.05 6.17 -0.27
CA ASN A 39 -34.52 6.08 -0.29
C ASN A 39 -35.07 5.94 -1.72
N LEU A 40 -34.52 6.65 -2.69
CA LEU A 40 -34.91 6.50 -4.10
C LEU A 40 -34.61 5.09 -4.63
N VAL A 41 -33.40 4.57 -4.33
CA VAL A 41 -33.04 3.19 -4.68
C VAL A 41 -33.96 2.18 -4.04
N ARG A 42 -34.32 2.36 -2.75
CA ARG A 42 -35.24 1.48 -2.04
C ARG A 42 -36.63 1.55 -2.62
N TYR A 43 -37.11 2.73 -2.97
CA TYR A 43 -38.40 2.96 -3.60
C TYR A 43 -38.53 2.28 -4.94
N THR A 44 -37.52 2.48 -5.82
CA THR A 44 -37.53 1.90 -7.17
C THR A 44 -37.41 0.38 -7.15
N ARG A 45 -36.60 -0.19 -6.25
CA ARG A 45 -36.54 -1.65 -6.05
C ARG A 45 -37.88 -2.27 -5.66
N ARG A 46 -38.64 -1.63 -4.76
CA ARG A 46 -39.97 -2.10 -4.38
C ARG A 46 -40.98 -2.07 -5.51
N ARG A 47 -40.74 -1.26 -6.53
CA ARG A 47 -41.54 -1.17 -7.75
C ARG A 47 -41.10 -2.10 -8.85
N GLY A 48 -40.10 -2.96 -8.58
CA GLY A 48 -39.58 -3.93 -9.55
C GLY A 48 -38.73 -3.33 -10.66
N VAL A 49 -38.24 -2.11 -10.48
CA VAL A 49 -37.34 -1.48 -11.45
C VAL A 49 -35.97 -2.14 -11.35
N HIS A 50 -35.44 -2.58 -12.48
CA HIS A 50 -34.06 -3.07 -12.55
C HIS A 50 -33.10 -1.88 -12.50
N LEU A 51 -32.35 -1.79 -11.41
CA LEU A 51 -31.37 -0.72 -11.20
C LEU A 51 -30.03 -1.12 -11.80
N PRO A 52 -29.30 -0.18 -12.40
CA PRO A 52 -27.91 -0.41 -12.76
C PRO A 52 -27.14 -0.83 -11.51
N PHE A 53 -26.35 -1.90 -11.63
CA PHE A 53 -25.51 -2.38 -10.54
C PHE A 53 -24.05 -2.07 -10.85
N SER A 54 -23.36 -1.44 -9.88
CA SER A 54 -21.90 -1.35 -9.86
C SER A 54 -21.42 -1.83 -8.50
N ALA A 55 -20.49 -2.79 -8.50
CA ALA A 55 -19.86 -3.27 -7.29
C ALA A 55 -18.74 -2.33 -6.81
N THR A 56 -18.45 -1.29 -7.57
CA THR A 56 -17.29 -0.40 -7.35
C THR A 56 -17.72 1.05 -7.23
N THR A 57 -16.92 1.81 -6.49
CA THR A 57 -16.98 3.27 -6.42
C THR A 57 -16.01 3.88 -7.45
N ALA A 58 -16.04 5.19 -7.62
CA ALA A 58 -15.12 5.89 -8.51
C ALA A 58 -13.64 5.56 -8.20
N TYR A 59 -12.78 5.65 -9.21
CA TYR A 59 -11.34 5.38 -9.08
C TYR A 59 -10.61 6.52 -8.35
N LEU A 60 -11.02 6.73 -7.11
CA LEU A 60 -10.59 7.80 -6.21
C LEU A 60 -10.30 7.23 -4.83
N ASN A 61 -9.59 8.01 -4.01
CA ASN A 61 -9.41 7.66 -2.60
C ASN A 61 -10.75 7.59 -1.88
N THR A 62 -10.93 6.57 -1.06
CA THR A 62 -12.18 6.38 -0.30
C THR A 62 -12.39 7.49 0.73
N ILE A 63 -11.31 7.90 1.42
CA ILE A 63 -11.38 8.95 2.44
C ILE A 63 -11.22 10.32 1.76
N PRO A 64 -12.25 11.20 1.86
CA PRO A 64 -12.13 12.56 1.37
C PRO A 64 -11.05 13.34 2.12
N VAL A 65 -10.40 14.29 1.45
CA VAL A 65 -9.31 15.11 2.02
C VAL A 65 -9.71 15.75 3.36
N GLY A 66 -10.92 16.29 3.43
CA GLY A 66 -11.42 16.95 4.64
C GLY A 66 -11.70 16.00 5.83
N LYS A 67 -11.73 14.68 5.61
CA LYS A 67 -11.97 13.67 6.65
C LYS A 67 -10.71 12.87 7.01
N GLU A 68 -9.59 13.16 6.38
CA GLU A 68 -8.34 12.49 6.70
C GLU A 68 -7.81 12.86 8.08
N GLN A 69 -7.50 11.85 8.89
CA GLN A 69 -6.74 12.07 10.11
C GLN A 69 -5.30 12.43 9.74
N LYS A 70 -4.79 13.49 10.36
CA LYS A 70 -3.43 13.95 10.11
C LYS A 70 -2.44 13.09 10.90
N SER A 71 -1.37 12.68 10.25
CA SER A 71 -0.26 12.00 10.92
C SER A 71 0.39 12.91 11.95
N PRO A 72 0.57 12.44 13.20
CA PRO A 72 1.28 13.21 14.23
C PRO A 72 2.80 13.11 14.10
N GLY A 73 3.32 12.34 13.12
CA GLY A 73 4.74 12.05 12.99
C GLY A 73 5.57 13.21 12.47
N ASN A 74 6.88 13.12 12.72
CA ASN A 74 7.86 13.99 12.10
C ASN A 74 8.23 13.43 10.72
N HIS A 75 7.61 13.98 9.67
CA HIS A 75 7.76 13.46 8.31
C HIS A 75 9.17 13.56 7.74
N GLU A 76 9.92 14.58 8.16
CA GLU A 76 11.31 14.74 7.73
C GLU A 76 12.20 13.65 8.31
N LEU A 77 12.09 13.37 9.61
CA LEU A 77 12.83 12.28 10.26
C LEU A 77 12.40 10.92 9.71
N GLU A 78 11.09 10.70 9.53
CA GLU A 78 10.58 9.46 8.96
C GLU A 78 11.07 9.24 7.54
N HIS A 79 11.14 10.30 6.72
CA HIS A 79 11.70 10.22 5.37
C HIS A 79 13.17 9.79 5.38
N ARG A 80 14.00 10.39 6.25
CA ARG A 80 15.44 10.06 6.36
C ARG A 80 15.64 8.63 6.84
N ILE A 81 14.87 8.19 7.83
CA ILE A 81 14.94 6.80 8.34
C ILE A 81 14.50 5.81 7.27
N ARG A 82 13.39 6.09 6.60
CA ARG A 82 12.88 5.24 5.51
C ARG A 82 13.86 5.17 4.34
N ALA A 83 14.52 6.28 4.00
CA ALA A 83 15.56 6.31 2.97
C ALA A 83 16.73 5.39 3.31
N ALA A 84 17.20 5.39 4.55
CA ALA A 84 18.24 4.47 5.01
C ALA A 84 17.79 3.00 4.95
N ILE A 85 16.55 2.72 5.34
CA ILE A 85 15.99 1.37 5.25
C ILE A 85 15.88 0.92 3.79
N ARG A 86 15.44 1.77 2.88
CA ARG A 86 15.41 1.48 1.44
C ARG A 86 16.79 1.14 0.90
N TRP A 87 17.78 1.95 1.26
CA TRP A 87 19.15 1.74 0.81
C TRP A 87 19.73 0.43 1.33
N ASN A 88 19.61 0.16 2.62
CA ASN A 88 20.17 -1.04 3.23
C ASN A 88 19.52 -2.32 2.67
N ALA A 89 18.22 -2.30 2.40
CA ALA A 89 17.53 -3.41 1.76
C ALA A 89 18.09 -3.69 0.35
N ALA A 90 18.29 -2.65 -0.45
CA ALA A 90 18.89 -2.77 -1.78
C ALA A 90 20.34 -3.23 -1.70
N ALA A 91 21.13 -2.62 -0.82
CA ALA A 91 22.56 -2.97 -0.63
C ALA A 91 22.74 -4.44 -0.19
N MET A 92 21.89 -4.93 0.70
CA MET A 92 21.93 -6.32 1.17
C MET A 92 21.74 -7.32 0.01
N VAL A 93 20.74 -7.08 -0.83
CA VAL A 93 20.45 -7.94 -2.00
C VAL A 93 21.60 -7.85 -3.03
N LEU A 94 22.11 -6.64 -3.28
CA LEU A 94 23.18 -6.43 -4.24
C LEU A 94 24.51 -7.03 -3.76
N ARG A 95 24.82 -6.94 -2.47
CA ARG A 95 26.01 -7.59 -1.88
C ARG A 95 25.91 -9.11 -1.97
N ALA A 96 24.73 -9.69 -1.70
CA ALA A 96 24.50 -11.12 -1.87
C ALA A 96 24.72 -11.57 -3.33
N GLY A 97 24.22 -10.80 -4.28
CA GLY A 97 24.41 -11.05 -5.70
C GLY A 97 25.86 -10.96 -6.19
N LYS A 98 26.73 -10.21 -5.50
CA LYS A 98 28.16 -10.16 -5.78
C LYS A 98 28.88 -11.43 -5.36
N LYS A 99 28.48 -12.03 -4.24
CA LYS A 99 29.08 -13.27 -3.75
C LYS A 99 28.74 -14.45 -4.65
N ASP A 100 27.45 -14.52 -5.02
CA ASP A 100 26.92 -15.57 -5.88
C ASP A 100 25.71 -15.02 -6.65
N LEU A 101 25.79 -15.03 -7.99
CA LEU A 101 24.75 -14.53 -8.87
C LEU A 101 23.41 -15.27 -8.71
N GLU A 102 23.44 -16.49 -8.18
CA GLU A 102 22.24 -17.30 -7.95
C GLU A 102 21.55 -16.98 -6.62
N LEU A 103 22.23 -16.35 -5.66
CA LEU A 103 21.58 -15.99 -4.39
C LEU A 103 20.40 -15.07 -4.59
N GLY A 104 20.54 -14.05 -5.42
CA GLY A 104 19.44 -13.18 -5.81
C GLY A 104 18.75 -12.50 -4.65
N GLY A 105 17.45 -12.27 -4.80
CA GLY A 105 16.57 -11.61 -3.86
C GLY A 105 15.65 -10.63 -4.58
N HIS A 106 14.63 -10.17 -3.86
CA HIS A 106 13.64 -9.25 -4.41
C HIS A 106 13.86 -7.84 -3.84
N ILE A 107 14.20 -6.89 -4.71
CA ILE A 107 14.31 -5.46 -4.34
C ILE A 107 12.98 -4.76 -4.57
N ALA A 108 12.37 -5.01 -5.71
CA ALA A 108 11.23 -4.25 -6.20
C ALA A 108 9.98 -4.32 -5.30
N SER A 109 9.71 -5.46 -4.70
CA SER A 109 8.53 -5.65 -3.83
C SER A 109 8.61 -4.80 -2.57
N PHE A 110 9.76 -4.79 -1.90
CA PHE A 110 9.94 -3.93 -0.73
C PHE A 110 9.93 -2.45 -1.10
N GLN A 111 10.59 -2.05 -2.18
CA GLN A 111 10.61 -0.64 -2.59
C GLN A 111 9.19 -0.11 -2.90
N SER A 112 8.31 -0.95 -3.43
CA SER A 112 6.92 -0.57 -3.65
C SER A 112 6.11 -0.45 -2.34
N SER A 113 6.46 -1.19 -1.31
CA SER A 113 5.70 -1.27 -0.05
C SER A 113 6.37 -0.58 1.15
N ALA A 114 7.52 0.05 0.96
CA ALA A 114 8.28 0.61 2.07
C ALA A 114 7.48 1.62 2.92
N THR A 115 6.71 2.49 2.32
CA THR A 115 5.86 3.45 3.04
C THR A 115 4.74 2.74 3.80
N LEU A 116 4.16 1.68 3.23
CA LEU A 116 3.10 0.91 3.88
C LEU A 116 3.60 0.27 5.18
N TYR A 117 4.78 -0.29 5.18
CA TYR A 117 5.38 -0.86 6.39
C TYR A 117 5.84 0.21 7.38
N ASP A 118 6.45 1.27 6.87
CA ASP A 118 6.99 2.36 7.70
C ASP A 118 5.91 3.04 8.57
N VAL A 119 4.77 3.33 8.00
CA VAL A 119 3.62 3.90 8.72
C VAL A 119 3.12 2.94 9.81
N GLY A 120 3.08 1.65 9.53
CA GLY A 120 2.74 0.62 10.52
C GLY A 120 3.71 0.61 11.69
N PHE A 121 5.00 0.59 11.41
CA PHE A 121 6.04 0.62 12.43
C PHE A 121 6.01 1.88 13.29
N ASN A 122 5.81 3.03 12.69
CA ASN A 122 5.91 4.31 13.39
C ASN A 122 4.67 4.67 14.19
N HIS A 123 3.48 4.19 13.79
CA HIS A 123 2.25 4.76 14.34
C HIS A 123 1.17 3.75 14.76
N PHE A 124 1.24 2.49 14.36
CA PHE A 124 0.11 1.57 14.56
C PHE A 124 0.45 0.24 15.20
N TRP A 125 1.53 -0.41 14.81
CA TRP A 125 1.79 -1.77 15.25
C TRP A 125 2.31 -1.81 16.67
N ARG A 126 1.51 -2.39 17.55
CA ARG A 126 1.87 -2.55 18.96
C ARG A 126 2.62 -3.85 19.17
N ALA A 127 3.71 -3.78 19.92
CA ALA A 127 4.41 -4.95 20.42
C ALA A 127 3.86 -5.35 21.78
N LYS A 128 4.18 -6.58 22.21
CA LYS A 128 3.90 -7.03 23.57
C LYS A 128 4.61 -6.12 24.58
N ASN A 129 3.85 -5.60 25.51
CA ASN A 129 4.37 -4.76 26.58
C ASN A 129 4.41 -5.58 27.90
N GLU A 130 5.61 -5.97 28.29
CA GLU A 130 5.81 -6.78 29.49
C GLU A 130 5.36 -6.03 30.78
N ALA A 131 5.46 -4.69 30.79
CA ALA A 131 5.10 -3.89 31.97
C ALA A 131 3.59 -3.78 32.16
N THR A 132 2.81 -3.72 31.08
CA THR A 132 1.34 -3.59 31.14
C THR A 132 0.62 -4.93 30.97
N GLY A 133 1.32 -5.95 30.50
CA GLY A 133 0.74 -7.23 30.15
C GLY A 133 -0.13 -7.20 28.86
N GLU A 134 -0.08 -6.10 28.10
CA GLU A 134 -0.75 -6.01 26.81
C GLU A 134 -0.04 -6.86 25.78
N GLU A 135 -0.79 -7.73 25.13
CA GLU A 135 -0.31 -8.48 23.98
C GLU A 135 -0.30 -7.59 22.74
N GLY A 136 0.74 -7.73 21.91
CA GLY A 136 0.89 -6.92 20.71
C GLY A 136 0.06 -7.39 19.52
N ASP A 137 0.17 -6.65 18.43
CA ASP A 137 -0.43 -6.99 17.15
C ASP A 137 0.34 -8.11 16.46
N LEU A 138 -0.32 -8.78 15.54
CA LEU A 138 0.25 -9.87 14.74
C LEU A 138 0.36 -9.41 13.28
N ILE A 139 1.52 -9.63 12.68
CA ILE A 139 1.84 -9.13 11.34
C ILE A 139 2.22 -10.28 10.41
N TYR A 140 1.39 -10.50 9.39
CA TYR A 140 1.71 -11.37 8.26
C TYR A 140 2.36 -10.52 7.16
N VAL A 141 3.65 -10.68 7.00
CA VAL A 141 4.45 -9.92 6.03
C VAL A 141 4.35 -10.55 4.66
N GLN A 142 4.26 -9.76 3.60
CA GLN A 142 4.45 -10.27 2.25
C GLN A 142 5.87 -10.84 2.12
N GLY A 143 5.99 -12.11 1.76
CA GLY A 143 7.26 -12.83 1.82
C GLY A 143 8.41 -12.16 1.07
N HIS A 144 8.14 -11.63 -0.12
CA HIS A 144 9.13 -10.93 -0.94
C HIS A 144 9.65 -9.62 -0.33
N SER A 145 9.00 -9.10 0.70
CA SER A 145 9.40 -7.86 1.38
C SER A 145 10.32 -8.09 2.58
N ALA A 146 10.72 -9.34 2.85
CA ALA A 146 11.60 -9.67 3.97
C ALA A 146 12.87 -8.81 4.04
N PRO A 147 13.56 -8.46 2.94
CA PRO A 147 14.74 -7.59 3.00
C PRO A 147 14.51 -6.27 3.72
N GLY A 148 13.34 -5.66 3.57
CA GLY A 148 13.00 -4.42 4.26
C GLY A 148 12.86 -4.57 5.77
N PHE A 149 12.37 -5.71 6.24
CA PHE A 149 12.26 -6.02 7.66
C PHE A 149 13.64 -6.25 8.30
N TYR A 150 14.52 -6.96 7.60
CA TYR A 150 15.90 -7.13 8.04
C TYR A 150 16.65 -5.79 8.07
N SER A 151 16.46 -4.97 7.05
CA SER A 151 17.04 -3.63 6.98
C SER A 151 16.57 -2.75 8.16
N ARG A 152 15.29 -2.76 8.46
CA ARG A 152 14.76 -2.01 9.61
C ARG A 152 15.32 -2.51 10.93
N ALA A 153 15.35 -3.81 11.13
CA ALA A 153 15.91 -4.41 12.34
C ALA A 153 17.39 -4.08 12.50
N PHE A 154 18.14 -4.02 11.41
CA PHE A 154 19.53 -3.57 11.42
C PHE A 154 19.65 -2.10 11.89
N VAL A 155 18.83 -1.21 11.34
CA VAL A 155 18.82 0.22 11.76
C VAL A 155 18.39 0.37 13.21
N GLU A 156 17.52 -0.51 13.71
CA GLU A 156 17.14 -0.58 15.12
C GLU A 156 18.22 -1.16 16.04
N GLY A 157 19.29 -1.70 15.49
CA GLY A 157 20.36 -2.36 16.25
C GLY A 157 20.06 -3.80 16.67
N ARG A 158 19.03 -4.42 16.09
CA ARG A 158 18.58 -5.80 16.42
C ARG A 158 19.25 -6.88 15.58
N LEU A 159 19.77 -6.53 14.42
CA LEU A 159 20.55 -7.41 13.55
C LEU A 159 21.92 -6.79 13.31
N SER A 160 22.93 -7.64 13.14
CA SER A 160 24.30 -7.22 12.84
C SER A 160 24.56 -7.12 11.33
N GLU A 161 25.62 -6.43 10.95
CA GLU A 161 26.10 -6.39 9.57
C GLU A 161 26.43 -7.78 9.05
N ASP A 162 27.05 -8.64 9.88
CA ASP A 162 27.35 -10.03 9.49
C ASP A 162 26.08 -10.82 9.16
N GLN A 163 24.99 -10.61 9.91
CA GLN A 163 23.72 -11.25 9.61
C GLN A 163 23.16 -10.78 8.27
N LEU A 164 23.21 -9.49 7.98
CA LEU A 164 22.79 -8.95 6.69
C LEU A 164 23.63 -9.51 5.54
N ASN A 165 24.95 -9.65 5.75
CA ASN A 165 25.87 -10.20 4.76
C ASN A 165 25.61 -11.68 4.45
N ASN A 166 24.89 -12.39 5.31
CA ASN A 166 24.48 -13.77 5.13
C ASN A 166 23.00 -13.92 4.74
N PHE A 167 22.46 -12.90 4.12
CA PHE A 167 21.10 -12.96 3.55
C PHE A 167 20.98 -14.09 2.52
N ARG A 168 19.93 -14.92 2.65
CA ARG A 168 19.66 -16.11 1.83
C ARG A 168 20.72 -17.23 1.94
N GLN A 169 21.49 -17.22 3.00
CA GLN A 169 22.51 -18.24 3.30
C GLN A 169 22.16 -18.95 4.62
N GLU A 170 20.92 -19.35 4.76
CA GLU A 170 20.41 -20.01 5.96
C GLU A 170 20.88 -21.44 6.17
N VAL A 171 21.43 -22.08 5.15
CA VAL A 171 22.02 -23.42 5.27
C VAL A 171 23.19 -23.38 6.23
N GLY A 172 23.12 -24.18 7.29
CA GLY A 172 24.11 -24.16 8.37
C GLY A 172 23.76 -23.27 9.56
N GLY A 173 22.63 -22.58 9.52
CA GLY A 173 22.01 -21.92 10.68
C GLY A 173 22.49 -20.50 11.02
N ASN A 174 23.35 -19.89 10.17
CA ASN A 174 23.92 -18.58 10.45
C ASN A 174 23.43 -17.45 9.52
N GLY A 175 22.55 -17.76 8.57
CA GLY A 175 22.05 -16.80 7.60
C GLY A 175 20.62 -16.35 7.85
N LEU A 176 20.26 -15.21 7.26
CA LEU A 176 18.89 -14.73 7.27
C LEU A 176 18.07 -15.48 6.23
N PRO A 177 16.88 -16.02 6.61
CA PRO A 177 16.03 -16.75 5.68
C PRO A 177 15.58 -15.87 4.50
N SER A 178 15.40 -16.50 3.34
CA SER A 178 14.93 -15.83 2.11
C SER A 178 13.55 -15.19 2.28
N TYR A 179 12.69 -15.85 3.07
CA TYR A 179 11.33 -15.43 3.38
C TYR A 179 11.09 -15.52 4.89
N PRO A 180 10.04 -14.90 5.42
CA PRO A 180 9.66 -15.07 6.82
C PRO A 180 9.55 -16.55 7.19
N HIS A 181 10.35 -16.98 8.15
CA HIS A 181 10.43 -18.39 8.54
C HIS A 181 10.71 -18.52 10.04
N PRO A 182 9.68 -18.69 10.89
CA PRO A 182 9.83 -18.77 12.34
C PRO A 182 10.74 -19.91 12.82
N HIS A 183 10.79 -21.02 12.10
CA HIS A 183 11.67 -22.14 12.46
C HIS A 183 13.16 -21.80 12.28
N LEU A 184 13.49 -21.04 11.24
CA LEU A 184 14.89 -20.65 10.97
C LEU A 184 15.33 -19.39 11.72
N LEU A 185 14.38 -18.53 12.08
CA LEU A 185 14.66 -17.31 12.86
C LEU A 185 13.55 -17.11 13.90
N PRO A 186 13.51 -17.95 14.97
CA PRO A 186 12.37 -18.02 15.87
C PRO A 186 12.20 -16.78 16.77
N ASP A 187 13.27 -16.07 17.06
CA ASP A 187 13.22 -14.84 17.87
C ASP A 187 12.92 -13.58 17.04
N PHE A 188 12.54 -13.75 15.78
CA PHE A 188 12.27 -12.65 14.87
C PHE A 188 10.93 -12.81 14.16
N TRP A 189 10.75 -13.87 13.36
CA TRP A 189 9.55 -14.04 12.57
C TRP A 189 8.39 -14.64 13.37
N GLN A 190 7.21 -14.05 13.23
CA GLN A 190 5.97 -14.54 13.85
C GLN A 190 5.32 -15.65 13.03
N PHE A 191 5.31 -15.50 11.70
CA PHE A 191 4.59 -16.40 10.79
C PHE A 191 5.41 -16.69 9.54
N PRO A 192 5.26 -17.91 8.95
CA PRO A 192 5.86 -18.22 7.66
C PRO A 192 4.98 -17.65 6.53
N THR A 193 5.58 -16.94 5.59
CA THR A 193 4.91 -16.43 4.39
C THR A 193 5.83 -16.47 3.17
N VAL A 194 5.24 -16.64 1.98
CA VAL A 194 5.99 -16.69 0.71
C VAL A 194 5.30 -15.93 -0.44
N SER A 195 4.27 -15.15 -0.17
CA SER A 195 3.50 -14.40 -1.18
C SER A 195 2.73 -15.27 -2.19
N MET A 196 2.25 -16.44 -1.74
CA MET A 196 1.55 -17.44 -2.57
C MET A 196 0.13 -17.75 -2.06
N GLY A 197 -0.48 -16.85 -1.30
CA GLY A 197 -1.87 -16.94 -0.85
C GLY A 197 -2.08 -17.52 0.54
N LEU A 198 -1.11 -18.18 1.13
CA LEU A 198 -1.26 -18.77 2.48
C LEU A 198 -1.29 -17.70 3.57
N GLY A 199 -0.55 -16.60 3.42
CA GLY A 199 -0.56 -15.50 4.38
C GLY A 199 -1.98 -14.94 4.63
N PRO A 200 -2.72 -14.53 3.59
CA PRO A 200 -4.10 -14.07 3.74
C PRO A 200 -5.02 -15.09 4.41
N LEU A 201 -4.95 -16.34 4.00
CA LEU A 201 -5.76 -17.40 4.57
C LEU A 201 -5.45 -17.63 6.06
N MET A 202 -4.17 -17.75 6.40
CA MET A 202 -3.74 -17.91 7.79
C MET A 202 -4.13 -16.73 8.67
N ALA A 203 -4.02 -15.50 8.15
CA ALA A 203 -4.39 -14.29 8.88
C ALA A 203 -5.86 -14.27 9.26
N ILE A 204 -6.75 -14.71 8.36
CA ILE A 204 -8.18 -14.84 8.64
C ILE A 204 -8.42 -15.81 9.79
N TYR A 205 -7.83 -17.00 9.73
CA TYR A 205 -7.97 -18.00 10.79
C TYR A 205 -7.32 -17.55 12.09
N GLN A 206 -6.22 -16.83 12.05
CA GLN A 206 -5.59 -16.25 13.23
C GLN A 206 -6.52 -15.22 13.91
N ALA A 207 -7.12 -14.33 13.15
CA ALA A 207 -8.07 -13.34 13.67
C ALA A 207 -9.30 -14.02 14.30
N ARG A 208 -9.81 -15.04 13.63
CA ARG A 208 -10.91 -15.86 14.13
C ARG A 208 -10.54 -16.56 15.45
N PHE A 209 -9.35 -17.14 15.51
CA PHE A 209 -8.86 -17.85 16.70
C PHE A 209 -8.67 -16.89 17.89
N LEU A 210 -8.19 -15.67 17.69
CA LEU A 210 -8.11 -14.68 18.74
C LEU A 210 -9.48 -14.37 19.35
N LYS A 211 -10.51 -14.20 18.53
CA LYS A 211 -11.88 -13.99 19.02
C LYS A 211 -12.44 -15.21 19.75
N TYR A 212 -12.10 -16.41 19.30
CA TYR A 212 -12.44 -17.64 19.99
C TYR A 212 -11.81 -17.69 21.39
N LEU A 213 -10.50 -17.42 21.51
CA LEU A 213 -9.80 -17.40 22.80
C LEU A 213 -10.43 -16.41 23.77
N GLU A 214 -10.76 -15.20 23.33
CA GLU A 214 -11.42 -14.17 24.13
C GLU A 214 -12.81 -14.64 24.58
N SER A 215 -13.60 -15.15 23.64
CA SER A 215 -14.95 -15.64 23.93
C SER A 215 -14.97 -16.80 24.94
N ARG A 216 -13.94 -17.65 24.93
CA ARG A 216 -13.80 -18.76 25.85
C ARG A 216 -13.14 -18.38 27.18
N GLY A 217 -12.69 -17.13 27.32
CA GLY A 217 -11.94 -16.68 28.49
C GLY A 217 -10.56 -17.32 28.63
N LEU A 218 -10.00 -17.88 27.56
CA LEU A 218 -8.71 -18.57 27.57
C LEU A 218 -7.53 -17.59 27.42
N ALA A 219 -7.74 -16.45 26.80
CA ALA A 219 -6.74 -15.40 26.66
C ALA A 219 -7.42 -14.03 26.49
N LYS A 220 -6.73 -12.97 26.88
CA LYS A 220 -7.17 -11.59 26.66
C LYS A 220 -6.64 -11.12 25.31
N THR A 221 -7.49 -11.15 24.29
CA THR A 221 -7.11 -10.81 22.92
C THR A 221 -7.85 -9.60 22.38
N LYS A 222 -8.76 -9.03 23.16
CA LYS A 222 -9.51 -7.83 22.77
C LYS A 222 -8.55 -6.66 22.50
N GLY A 223 -8.72 -6.03 21.35
CA GLY A 223 -7.89 -4.91 20.94
C GLY A 223 -6.64 -5.31 20.14
N ARG A 224 -6.26 -6.59 20.11
CA ARG A 224 -5.18 -7.06 19.23
C ARG A 224 -5.65 -7.03 17.78
N LYS A 225 -4.81 -6.54 16.90
CA LYS A 225 -5.06 -6.53 15.45
C LYS A 225 -4.20 -7.58 14.75
N VAL A 226 -4.76 -8.19 13.72
CA VAL A 226 -4.02 -9.03 12.79
C VAL A 226 -3.91 -8.27 11.48
N TRP A 227 -2.69 -7.96 11.08
CA TRP A 227 -2.37 -7.30 9.83
C TRP A 227 -1.84 -8.31 8.83
N CYS A 228 -2.31 -8.25 7.60
CA CYS A 228 -1.79 -9.09 6.52
C CYS A 228 -1.44 -8.22 5.31
N PHE A 229 -0.20 -8.30 4.91
CA PHE A 229 0.32 -7.63 3.72
C PHE A 229 0.45 -8.64 2.60
N CYS A 230 -0.17 -8.36 1.47
CA CYS A 230 -0.14 -9.22 0.29
C CYS A 230 -0.06 -8.40 -1.00
N GLY A 231 0.41 -9.05 -2.06
CA GLY A 231 0.42 -8.44 -3.39
C GLY A 231 -0.92 -8.58 -4.10
N ASP A 232 -1.18 -7.71 -5.07
CA ASP A 232 -2.37 -7.77 -5.91
C ASP A 232 -2.42 -9.07 -6.74
N GLY A 233 -1.29 -9.50 -7.30
CA GLY A 233 -1.18 -10.77 -7.99
C GLY A 233 -1.38 -11.99 -7.10
N GLU A 234 -1.00 -11.91 -5.84
CA GLU A 234 -1.24 -12.96 -4.84
C GLU A 234 -2.73 -13.21 -4.60
N MET A 235 -3.57 -12.22 -4.84
CA MET A 235 -5.02 -12.35 -4.68
C MET A 235 -5.68 -13.23 -5.76
N ASP A 236 -4.97 -13.61 -6.80
CA ASP A 236 -5.44 -14.60 -7.77
C ASP A 236 -5.34 -16.06 -7.27
N GLU A 237 -4.54 -16.29 -6.22
CA GLU A 237 -4.41 -17.62 -5.64
C GLU A 237 -5.72 -18.05 -4.97
N PRO A 238 -6.19 -19.29 -5.18
CA PRO A 238 -7.41 -19.79 -4.55
C PRO A 238 -7.39 -19.66 -3.02
N GLU A 239 -6.24 -19.87 -2.41
CA GLU A 239 -6.05 -19.73 -0.96
C GLU A 239 -6.34 -18.32 -0.47
N SER A 240 -5.92 -17.30 -1.22
CA SER A 240 -6.21 -15.90 -0.89
C SER A 240 -7.71 -15.60 -0.87
N GLN A 241 -8.48 -16.25 -1.73
CA GLN A 241 -9.92 -16.05 -1.85
C GLN A 241 -10.73 -16.92 -0.87
N GLY A 242 -10.12 -17.98 -0.34
CA GLY A 242 -10.85 -19.08 0.28
C GLY A 242 -11.67 -18.74 1.51
N ALA A 243 -11.32 -17.73 2.28
CA ALA A 243 -11.99 -17.41 3.54
C ALA A 243 -12.46 -15.95 3.65
N ILE A 244 -12.44 -15.18 2.56
CA ILE A 244 -12.84 -13.76 2.57
C ILE A 244 -14.29 -13.59 3.07
N ALA A 245 -15.22 -14.38 2.56
CA ALA A 245 -16.61 -14.33 2.99
C ALA A 245 -16.80 -14.78 4.47
N LEU A 246 -16.00 -15.74 4.92
CA LEU A 246 -15.99 -16.18 6.32
C LEU A 246 -15.59 -15.05 7.27
N ALA A 247 -14.57 -14.29 6.93
CA ALA A 247 -14.08 -13.19 7.73
C ALA A 247 -15.18 -12.14 8.00
N ALA A 248 -15.92 -11.76 6.98
CA ALA A 248 -17.03 -10.83 7.11
C ALA A 248 -18.21 -11.41 7.89
N ARG A 249 -18.55 -12.67 7.61
CA ARG A 249 -19.65 -13.38 8.29
C ARG A 249 -19.42 -13.47 9.79
N GLU A 250 -18.19 -13.70 10.22
CA GLU A 250 -17.83 -13.78 11.63
C GLU A 250 -17.49 -12.42 12.27
N GLY A 251 -17.60 -11.34 11.51
CA GLY A 251 -17.36 -9.99 12.02
C GLY A 251 -15.93 -9.80 12.55
N LEU A 252 -14.93 -10.25 11.79
CA LEU A 252 -13.53 -10.15 12.21
C LEU A 252 -13.00 -8.72 12.08
N ASP A 253 -13.48 -7.83 12.94
CA ASP A 253 -13.08 -6.42 12.99
C ASP A 253 -11.65 -6.19 13.54
N ASN A 254 -11.00 -7.25 13.96
CA ASN A 254 -9.60 -7.29 14.37
C ASN A 254 -8.65 -7.61 13.20
N LEU A 255 -9.17 -7.76 11.98
CA LEU A 255 -8.41 -8.15 10.79
C LEU A 255 -8.30 -6.97 9.82
N ILE A 256 -7.07 -6.70 9.37
CA ILE A 256 -6.76 -5.66 8.39
C ILE A 256 -5.87 -6.25 7.31
N PHE A 257 -6.35 -6.25 6.06
CA PHE A 257 -5.54 -6.56 4.88
C PHE A 257 -5.00 -5.28 4.28
N VAL A 258 -3.74 -5.27 3.93
CA VAL A 258 -3.11 -4.21 3.13
C VAL A 258 -2.61 -4.86 1.84
N ILE A 259 -3.26 -4.55 0.73
CA ILE A 259 -2.90 -5.09 -0.57
C ILE A 259 -2.05 -4.07 -1.30
N ASN A 260 -0.81 -4.46 -1.57
CA ASN A 260 0.14 -3.68 -2.37
C ASN A 260 -0.22 -3.82 -3.84
N CYS A 261 -0.96 -2.86 -4.37
CA CYS A 261 -1.41 -2.84 -5.74
C CYS A 261 -0.38 -2.13 -6.63
N ASN A 262 0.70 -2.82 -6.94
CA ASN A 262 1.74 -2.31 -7.85
C ASN A 262 1.43 -2.62 -9.34
N LEU A 263 0.34 -3.30 -9.60
CA LEU A 263 -0.25 -3.60 -10.91
C LEU A 263 0.56 -4.60 -11.75
N GLN A 264 1.60 -5.22 -11.19
CA GLN A 264 2.52 -6.07 -11.96
C GLN A 264 2.75 -7.44 -11.33
N ARG A 265 2.88 -8.45 -12.22
CA ARG A 265 3.44 -9.78 -11.95
C ARG A 265 4.89 -9.87 -12.43
N LEU A 266 5.43 -11.08 -12.35
CA LEU A 266 6.75 -11.43 -12.92
C LEU A 266 6.86 -11.12 -14.41
N ASP A 267 5.84 -11.41 -15.17
CA ASP A 267 5.81 -11.48 -16.63
C ASP A 267 4.91 -10.43 -17.29
N GLY A 268 4.29 -9.54 -16.51
CA GLY A 268 3.43 -8.50 -17.06
C GLY A 268 2.47 -7.87 -16.06
N PRO A 269 1.51 -7.10 -16.54
CA PRO A 269 0.47 -6.52 -15.70
C PRO A 269 -0.46 -7.59 -15.14
N VAL A 270 -0.93 -7.41 -13.89
CA VAL A 270 -1.94 -8.28 -13.27
C VAL A 270 -3.22 -8.24 -14.10
N ARG A 271 -3.64 -7.03 -14.51
CA ARG A 271 -4.79 -6.79 -15.40
C ARG A 271 -4.44 -5.73 -16.43
N GLY A 272 -3.98 -6.15 -17.60
CA GLY A 272 -3.64 -5.21 -18.68
C GLY A 272 -4.87 -4.46 -19.23
N ASN A 273 -5.99 -5.18 -19.35
CA ASN A 273 -7.25 -4.68 -19.92
C ASN A 273 -8.32 -4.39 -18.85
N GLY A 274 -7.91 -4.14 -17.62
CA GLY A 274 -8.80 -3.85 -16.50
C GLY A 274 -8.12 -3.03 -15.44
N LYS A 275 -8.76 -2.94 -14.27
CA LYS A 275 -8.21 -2.29 -13.07
C LYS A 275 -8.35 -3.24 -11.90
N ILE A 276 -7.23 -3.77 -11.42
CA ILE A 276 -7.21 -4.75 -10.33
C ILE A 276 -7.81 -4.18 -9.03
N ILE A 277 -7.59 -2.91 -8.74
CA ILE A 277 -8.14 -2.25 -7.56
C ILE A 277 -9.67 -2.29 -7.58
N GLN A 278 -10.29 -2.00 -8.72
CA GLN A 278 -11.75 -2.03 -8.88
C GLN A 278 -12.28 -3.46 -8.77
N GLU A 279 -11.60 -4.43 -9.34
CA GLU A 279 -11.97 -5.84 -9.23
C GLU A 279 -11.91 -6.31 -7.76
N LEU A 280 -10.84 -5.99 -7.05
CA LEU A 280 -10.69 -6.32 -5.63
C LEU A 280 -11.72 -5.58 -4.77
N GLU A 281 -12.00 -4.32 -5.05
CA GLU A 281 -13.06 -3.59 -4.36
C GLU A 281 -14.40 -4.32 -4.46
N GLY A 282 -14.78 -4.73 -5.66
CA GLY A 282 -16.02 -5.48 -5.90
C GLY A 282 -16.07 -6.78 -5.11
N ASN A 283 -14.99 -7.54 -5.10
CA ASN A 283 -14.90 -8.80 -4.37
C ASN A 283 -15.05 -8.62 -2.86
N PHE A 284 -14.30 -7.70 -2.27
CA PHE A 284 -14.32 -7.47 -0.83
C PHE A 284 -15.62 -6.82 -0.36
N ARG A 285 -16.15 -5.85 -1.08
CA ARG A 285 -17.45 -5.25 -0.76
C ARG A 285 -18.57 -6.28 -0.86
N GLY A 286 -18.56 -7.11 -1.90
CA GLY A 286 -19.54 -8.18 -2.06
C GLY A 286 -19.50 -9.21 -0.94
N ALA A 287 -18.34 -9.45 -0.36
CA ALA A 287 -18.15 -10.30 0.80
C ALA A 287 -18.49 -9.65 2.14
N GLY A 288 -18.70 -8.33 2.20
CA GLY A 288 -19.07 -7.59 3.41
C GLY A 288 -17.92 -6.92 4.15
N TRP A 289 -16.75 -6.76 3.53
CA TRP A 289 -15.62 -6.04 4.10
C TRP A 289 -15.76 -4.52 3.95
N ASN A 290 -15.13 -3.77 4.87
CA ASN A 290 -14.81 -2.37 4.62
C ASN A 290 -13.68 -2.30 3.58
N VAL A 291 -13.82 -1.44 2.59
CA VAL A 291 -12.80 -1.25 1.55
C VAL A 291 -12.32 0.20 1.57
N LEU A 292 -11.03 0.40 1.74
CA LEU A 292 -10.36 1.70 1.70
C LEU A 292 -9.39 1.74 0.52
N LYS A 293 -9.69 2.56 -0.48
CA LYS A 293 -8.80 2.75 -1.63
C LYS A 293 -7.87 3.93 -1.38
N VAL A 294 -6.58 3.70 -1.58
CA VAL A 294 -5.51 4.69 -1.43
C VAL A 294 -4.76 4.76 -2.75
N ILE A 295 -5.29 5.53 -3.69
CA ILE A 295 -4.86 5.53 -5.10
C ILE A 295 -3.96 6.72 -5.41
N TRP A 296 -4.39 7.92 -4.97
CA TRP A 296 -3.77 9.18 -5.36
C TRP A 296 -3.09 9.84 -4.16
N GLY A 297 -1.84 10.26 -4.36
CA GLY A 297 -1.06 10.96 -3.35
C GLY A 297 -1.54 12.41 -3.14
N SER A 298 -1.02 13.06 -2.10
CA SER A 298 -1.44 14.40 -1.68
C SER A 298 -1.25 15.48 -2.75
N ARG A 299 -0.28 15.33 -3.65
CA ARG A 299 -0.05 16.29 -4.74
C ARG A 299 -1.18 16.34 -5.76
N TRP A 300 -2.00 15.30 -5.84
CA TRP A 300 -3.20 15.27 -6.65
C TRP A 300 -4.37 16.05 -6.05
N ASP A 301 -4.35 16.33 -4.75
CA ASP A 301 -5.48 16.95 -4.05
C ASP A 301 -5.84 18.32 -4.63
N GLY A 302 -4.85 19.15 -4.93
CA GLY A 302 -5.06 20.44 -5.54
C GLY A 302 -5.65 20.38 -6.95
N LEU A 303 -5.22 19.40 -7.76
CA LEU A 303 -5.77 19.18 -9.09
C LEU A 303 -7.22 18.69 -9.03
N LEU A 304 -7.51 17.76 -8.14
CA LEU A 304 -8.87 17.24 -7.94
C LEU A 304 -9.81 18.32 -7.41
N ALA A 305 -9.35 19.21 -6.55
CA ALA A 305 -10.14 20.34 -6.05
C ALA A 305 -10.50 21.35 -7.15
N ARG A 306 -9.67 21.51 -8.18
CA ARG A 306 -9.92 22.39 -9.33
C ARG A 306 -10.66 21.71 -10.48
N ASP A 307 -10.93 20.43 -10.37
CA ASP A 307 -11.62 19.62 -11.37
C ASP A 307 -13.14 19.82 -11.28
N THR A 308 -13.60 21.02 -11.60
CA THR A 308 -15.00 21.44 -11.44
C THR A 308 -15.96 20.72 -12.38
N ASN A 309 -15.48 20.30 -13.56
CA ASN A 309 -16.28 19.62 -14.57
C ASN A 309 -16.09 18.09 -14.56
N ASN A 310 -15.38 17.55 -13.57
CA ASN A 310 -15.07 16.12 -13.42
C ASN A 310 -14.25 15.50 -14.58
N ALA A 311 -13.60 16.33 -15.41
CA ALA A 311 -12.78 15.84 -16.52
C ALA A 311 -11.60 14.99 -16.06
N LEU A 312 -10.94 15.39 -14.97
CA LEU A 312 -9.83 14.63 -14.38
C LEU A 312 -10.32 13.32 -13.77
N LYS A 313 -11.41 13.35 -13.01
CA LYS A 313 -12.01 12.15 -12.42
C LYS A 313 -12.43 11.15 -13.51
N GLN A 314 -13.02 11.64 -14.59
CA GLN A 314 -13.38 10.81 -15.75
C GLN A 314 -12.14 10.20 -16.39
N ARG A 315 -11.06 10.99 -16.58
CA ARG A 315 -9.80 10.48 -17.15
C ARG A 315 -9.18 9.39 -16.28
N MET A 316 -9.19 9.57 -14.97
CA MET A 316 -8.73 8.57 -13.99
C MET A 316 -9.52 7.26 -14.10
N GLU A 317 -10.83 7.35 -14.35
CA GLU A 317 -11.71 6.19 -14.52
C GLU A 317 -11.52 5.47 -15.86
N GLU A 318 -11.23 6.20 -16.93
CA GLU A 318 -11.03 5.66 -18.28
C GLU A 318 -9.75 4.85 -18.42
N CYS A 319 -8.67 5.27 -17.75
CA CYS A 319 -7.38 4.61 -17.86
C CYS A 319 -7.41 3.22 -17.22
N LEU A 320 -6.80 2.27 -17.90
CA LEU A 320 -6.61 0.90 -17.43
C LEU A 320 -5.24 0.73 -16.77
N ASP A 321 -5.02 -0.39 -16.09
CA ASP A 321 -3.75 -0.67 -15.41
C ASP A 321 -2.56 -0.66 -16.38
N GLY A 322 -2.76 -1.16 -17.61
CA GLY A 322 -1.75 -1.08 -18.65
C GLY A 322 -1.35 0.35 -19.02
N ASP A 323 -2.33 1.26 -19.07
CA ASP A 323 -2.08 2.69 -19.30
C ASP A 323 -1.27 3.30 -18.16
N TYR A 324 -1.65 3.04 -16.91
CA TYR A 324 -0.95 3.55 -15.72
C TYR A 324 0.48 3.06 -15.63
N GLN A 325 0.75 1.82 -16.01
CA GLN A 325 2.11 1.29 -16.10
C GLN A 325 2.92 2.03 -17.16
N THR A 326 2.35 2.24 -18.35
CA THR A 326 2.99 2.97 -19.44
C THR A 326 3.38 4.38 -18.99
N PHE A 327 2.49 5.10 -18.32
CA PHE A 327 2.77 6.45 -17.82
C PHE A 327 3.96 6.48 -16.86
N LYS A 328 4.09 5.49 -16.00
CA LYS A 328 5.21 5.42 -15.06
C LYS A 328 6.53 4.94 -15.68
N SER A 329 6.47 4.27 -16.81
CA SER A 329 7.67 3.86 -17.56
C SER A 329 8.23 4.96 -18.49
N LYS A 330 7.53 6.08 -18.61
CA LYS A 330 7.91 7.22 -19.45
C LYS A 330 8.29 8.43 -18.57
N ASP A 331 8.36 9.61 -19.16
CA ASP A 331 8.71 10.86 -18.49
C ASP A 331 7.49 11.79 -18.28
N GLY A 332 7.70 12.94 -17.65
CA GLY A 332 6.65 13.92 -17.39
C GLY A 332 6.08 14.54 -18.67
N ALA A 333 6.89 14.72 -19.71
CA ALA A 333 6.43 15.23 -21.00
C ALA A 333 5.44 14.26 -21.64
N TYR A 334 5.71 12.97 -21.57
CA TYR A 334 4.80 11.92 -22.05
C TYR A 334 3.47 11.94 -21.28
N VAL A 335 3.51 12.03 -19.95
CA VAL A 335 2.31 12.09 -19.11
C VAL A 335 1.48 13.33 -19.42
N ARG A 336 2.12 14.50 -19.61
CA ARG A 336 1.43 15.73 -20.03
C ARG A 336 0.65 15.53 -21.33
N GLU A 337 1.25 14.89 -22.30
CA GLU A 337 0.65 14.70 -23.64
C GLU A 337 -0.39 13.60 -23.65
N HIS A 338 -0.15 12.48 -22.99
CA HIS A 338 -0.94 11.25 -23.14
C HIS A 338 -1.93 10.98 -22.02
N PHE A 339 -1.65 11.41 -20.79
CA PHE A 339 -2.64 11.33 -19.69
C PHE A 339 -3.52 12.57 -19.69
N PHE A 340 -2.94 13.77 -19.67
CA PHE A 340 -3.67 15.04 -19.76
C PHE A 340 -3.94 15.39 -21.23
N ASN A 341 -4.67 14.52 -21.90
CA ASN A 341 -4.78 14.44 -23.36
C ASN A 341 -5.88 15.31 -23.99
N THR A 342 -6.53 16.15 -23.21
CA THR A 342 -7.54 17.10 -23.69
C THR A 342 -7.14 18.51 -23.35
N PRO A 343 -7.67 19.55 -24.07
CA PRO A 343 -7.38 20.93 -23.71
C PRO A 343 -7.75 21.29 -22.26
N GLU A 344 -8.85 20.77 -21.78
CA GLU A 344 -9.30 20.99 -20.39
C GLU A 344 -8.34 20.38 -19.37
N LEU A 345 -7.90 19.16 -19.58
CA LEU A 345 -6.91 18.48 -18.72
C LEU A 345 -5.54 19.17 -18.79
N LYS A 346 -5.10 19.57 -19.97
CA LYS A 346 -3.84 20.31 -20.14
C LYS A 346 -3.87 21.66 -19.43
N ALA A 347 -5.01 22.32 -19.39
CA ALA A 347 -5.18 23.57 -18.65
C ALA A 347 -4.99 23.40 -17.13
N LEU A 348 -5.39 22.28 -16.56
CA LEU A 348 -5.19 21.97 -15.13
C LEU A 348 -3.72 21.92 -14.74
N VAL A 349 -2.85 21.51 -15.63
CA VAL A 349 -1.40 21.30 -15.38
C VAL A 349 -0.52 22.31 -16.12
N ALA A 350 -1.11 23.38 -16.68
CA ALA A 350 -0.39 24.36 -17.49
C ALA A 350 0.77 25.03 -16.72
N ASP A 351 0.61 25.26 -15.42
CA ASP A 351 1.62 25.89 -14.56
C ASP A 351 2.62 24.91 -13.96
N MET A 352 2.50 23.62 -14.25
CA MET A 352 3.38 22.57 -13.74
C MET A 352 4.48 22.25 -14.75
N SER A 353 5.71 22.09 -14.23
CA SER A 353 6.81 21.56 -15.04
C SER A 353 6.62 20.06 -15.32
N ASP A 354 7.35 19.52 -16.29
CA ASP A 354 7.34 18.08 -16.58
C ASP A 354 7.80 17.26 -15.38
N ASP A 355 8.79 17.74 -14.63
CA ASP A 355 9.26 17.10 -13.41
C ASP A 355 8.19 17.09 -12.31
N GLU A 356 7.45 18.17 -12.15
CA GLU A 356 6.33 18.27 -11.20
C GLU A 356 5.19 17.31 -11.59
N ILE A 357 4.89 17.17 -12.87
CA ILE A 357 3.91 16.20 -13.37
C ILE A 357 4.37 14.78 -13.10
N TRP A 358 5.65 14.47 -13.35
CA TRP A 358 6.22 13.17 -13.03
C TRP A 358 6.17 12.86 -11.53
N ALA A 359 6.34 13.89 -10.69
CA ALA A 359 6.32 13.77 -9.24
C ALA A 359 4.91 13.58 -8.64
N LEU A 360 3.84 13.69 -9.42
CA LEU A 360 2.50 13.29 -9.02
C LEU A 360 2.50 11.79 -8.70
N ASN A 361 2.27 11.45 -7.43
CA ASN A 361 2.53 10.12 -6.92
C ASN A 361 1.26 9.33 -6.63
N ARG A 362 1.43 8.01 -6.52
CA ARG A 362 0.38 7.09 -6.07
C ARG A 362 0.24 7.13 -4.56
N GLY A 363 -0.98 6.91 -4.06
CA GLY A 363 -1.31 7.05 -2.64
C GLY A 363 -0.56 6.10 -1.71
N GLY A 364 -0.20 4.91 -2.17
CA GLY A 364 0.56 3.94 -1.39
C GLY A 364 2.00 4.36 -1.04
N HIS A 365 2.50 5.41 -1.70
CA HIS A 365 3.81 6.03 -1.39
C HIS A 365 3.69 7.30 -0.55
N ASP A 366 2.48 7.72 -0.23
CA ASP A 366 2.23 8.93 0.54
C ASP A 366 1.94 8.60 2.01
N PRO A 367 2.84 8.94 2.94
CA PRO A 367 2.65 8.64 4.35
C PRO A 367 1.36 9.21 4.95
N HIS A 368 0.92 10.38 4.50
CA HIS A 368 -0.30 11.01 4.98
C HIS A 368 -1.55 10.22 4.58
N LYS A 369 -1.60 9.80 3.32
CA LYS A 369 -2.73 9.00 2.79
C LYS A 369 -2.77 7.61 3.44
N VAL A 370 -1.62 6.98 3.60
CA VAL A 370 -1.50 5.68 4.26
C VAL A 370 -1.89 5.78 5.73
N TYR A 371 -1.42 6.82 6.44
CA TYR A 371 -1.80 7.05 7.84
C TYR A 371 -3.31 7.18 8.00
N ALA A 372 -3.97 7.99 7.17
CA ALA A 372 -5.41 8.20 7.23
C ALA A 372 -6.18 6.88 7.05
N ALA A 373 -5.75 6.03 6.10
CA ALA A 373 -6.36 4.73 5.87
C ALA A 373 -6.15 3.77 7.04
N TYR A 374 -4.94 3.69 7.59
CA TYR A 374 -4.66 2.85 8.75
C TYR A 374 -5.43 3.29 9.99
N TYR A 375 -5.53 4.59 10.20
CA TYR A 375 -6.32 5.13 11.30
C TYR A 375 -7.79 4.70 11.21
N GLU A 376 -8.38 4.83 10.03
CA GLU A 376 -9.77 4.40 9.78
C GLU A 376 -9.95 2.89 9.99
N ALA A 377 -9.03 2.08 9.48
CA ALA A 377 -9.09 0.62 9.64
C ALA A 377 -8.99 0.17 11.10
N VAL A 378 -8.17 0.85 11.90
CA VAL A 378 -7.96 0.50 13.31
C VAL A 378 -9.13 0.99 14.18
N ASN A 379 -9.66 2.19 13.92
CA ASN A 379 -10.59 2.86 14.83
C ASN A 379 -12.06 2.77 14.41
N ASN A 380 -12.36 2.54 13.13
CA ASN A 380 -13.72 2.62 12.59
C ASN A 380 -14.11 1.37 11.78
N ALA A 381 -13.72 0.19 12.25
CA ALA A 381 -14.01 -1.08 11.58
C ALA A 381 -15.51 -1.44 11.55
N ASP A 382 -16.29 -0.95 12.49
CA ASP A 382 -17.75 -1.14 12.58
C ASP A 382 -18.16 -2.63 12.49
N GLY A 383 -17.47 -3.48 13.25
CA GLY A 383 -17.77 -4.91 13.32
C GLY A 383 -17.39 -5.72 12.08
N ARG A 384 -16.59 -5.17 11.18
CA ARG A 384 -16.21 -5.81 9.91
C ARG A 384 -14.69 -5.80 9.69
N PRO A 385 -14.15 -6.81 8.99
CA PRO A 385 -12.77 -6.75 8.54
C PRO A 385 -12.58 -5.62 7.51
N THR A 386 -11.38 -5.08 7.45
CA THR A 386 -11.03 -3.98 6.54
C THR A 386 -9.93 -4.41 5.58
N VAL A 387 -10.09 -4.05 4.31
CA VAL A 387 -9.04 -4.16 3.29
C VAL A 387 -8.66 -2.77 2.80
N ILE A 388 -7.35 -2.52 2.75
CA ILE A 388 -6.76 -1.31 2.20
C ILE A 388 -6.13 -1.68 0.85
N LEU A 389 -6.62 -1.05 -0.21
CA LEU A 389 -6.10 -1.22 -1.57
C LEU A 389 -5.17 -0.04 -1.86
N ALA A 390 -3.89 -0.26 -1.72
CA ALA A 390 -2.88 0.78 -1.83
C ALA A 390 -2.18 0.72 -3.20
N LYS A 391 -2.41 1.72 -4.04
CA LYS A 391 -1.77 1.82 -5.35
C LYS A 391 -0.32 2.27 -5.19
N THR A 392 0.59 1.46 -5.70
CA THR A 392 2.03 1.70 -5.63
C THR A 392 2.68 1.54 -7.01
N ILE A 393 3.99 1.73 -7.05
CA ILE A 393 4.80 1.49 -8.23
C ILE A 393 5.80 0.39 -7.89
N LYS A 394 5.80 -0.67 -8.67
CA LYS A 394 6.81 -1.72 -8.52
C LYS A 394 8.21 -1.17 -8.78
N GLY A 395 9.14 -1.45 -7.87
CA GLY A 395 10.47 -0.90 -7.96
C GLY A 395 10.54 0.62 -7.78
N TYR A 396 9.65 1.18 -6.96
CA TYR A 396 9.60 2.61 -6.68
C TYR A 396 10.97 3.17 -6.31
N GLY A 397 11.39 4.20 -7.02
CA GLY A 397 12.70 4.83 -6.85
C GLY A 397 13.85 4.20 -7.64
N MET A 398 13.67 3.03 -8.25
CA MET A 398 14.72 2.34 -9.00
C MET A 398 15.05 2.99 -10.37
N GLY A 399 14.38 4.07 -10.73
CA GLY A 399 14.62 4.82 -11.95
C GLY A 399 14.40 3.99 -13.21
N GLN A 400 15.17 4.27 -14.25
CA GLN A 400 15.04 3.61 -15.55
C GLN A 400 15.33 2.10 -15.51
N SER A 401 16.06 1.62 -14.50
CA SER A 401 16.43 0.20 -14.40
C SER A 401 15.28 -0.70 -13.95
N GLY A 402 14.21 -0.15 -13.39
CA GLY A 402 13.20 -1.01 -12.83
C GLY A 402 11.86 -0.40 -12.47
N GLU A 403 11.72 0.94 -12.39
CA GLU A 403 10.50 1.56 -11.92
C GLU A 403 9.35 1.37 -12.93
N GLY A 404 8.27 0.70 -12.49
CA GLY A 404 7.12 0.43 -13.35
C GLY A 404 7.36 -0.51 -14.51
N GLN A 405 8.51 -1.18 -14.58
CA GLN A 405 8.88 -2.10 -15.66
C GLN A 405 8.78 -3.55 -15.24
N ASN A 406 8.48 -4.45 -16.18
CA ASN A 406 8.39 -5.88 -15.93
C ASN A 406 9.69 -6.49 -15.42
N VAL A 407 10.83 -5.98 -15.87
CA VAL A 407 12.15 -6.40 -15.44
C VAL A 407 12.45 -6.09 -13.98
N ALA A 408 11.69 -5.20 -13.34
CA ALA A 408 11.92 -4.80 -11.94
C ALA A 408 11.82 -5.96 -10.97
N HIS A 409 10.96 -6.94 -11.25
CA HIS A 409 10.81 -8.11 -10.39
C HIS A 409 12.07 -8.98 -10.35
N GLN A 410 12.78 -9.06 -11.47
CA GLN A 410 14.02 -9.84 -11.63
C GLN A 410 15.27 -8.96 -11.59
N ALA A 411 15.14 -7.67 -11.34
CA ALA A 411 16.28 -6.76 -11.25
C ALA A 411 17.11 -7.09 -10.00
N LYS A 412 17.93 -8.10 -10.12
CA LYS A 412 18.95 -8.49 -9.15
C LYS A 412 20.17 -7.59 -9.21
N LYS A 413 20.23 -6.71 -10.21
CA LYS A 413 21.34 -5.80 -10.46
C LYS A 413 20.79 -4.43 -10.81
N MET A 414 21.16 -3.46 -10.00
CA MET A 414 21.10 -2.07 -10.36
C MET A 414 22.52 -1.67 -10.81
N ASP A 415 22.63 -1.00 -11.97
CA ASP A 415 23.92 -0.43 -12.37
C ASP A 415 24.27 0.80 -11.50
N LYS A 416 25.50 1.28 -11.64
CA LYS A 416 25.97 2.42 -10.83
C LYS A 416 25.16 3.69 -11.10
N ALA A 417 24.75 3.92 -12.34
CA ALA A 417 23.94 5.08 -12.70
C ALA A 417 22.55 5.02 -12.04
N SER A 418 21.91 3.87 -12.04
CA SER A 418 20.62 3.64 -11.38
C SER A 418 20.70 3.77 -9.87
N LEU A 419 21.78 3.30 -9.24
CA LEU A 419 22.05 3.47 -7.82
C LEU A 419 22.22 4.94 -7.43
N LYS A 420 22.89 5.73 -8.27
CA LYS A 420 23.01 7.18 -8.05
C LYS A 420 21.68 7.89 -8.17
N GLN A 421 20.83 7.51 -9.13
CA GLN A 421 19.46 8.04 -9.24
C GLN A 421 18.63 7.68 -8.04
N PHE A 422 18.69 6.43 -7.56
CA PHE A 422 18.00 5.97 -6.36
C PHE A 422 18.44 6.75 -5.12
N ARG A 423 19.76 6.92 -4.93
CA ARG A 423 20.33 7.75 -3.87
C ARG A 423 19.79 9.17 -3.92
N ASP A 424 19.84 9.81 -5.08
CA ASP A 424 19.42 11.20 -5.24
C ASP A 424 17.93 11.39 -4.99
N ARG A 425 17.12 10.44 -5.42
CA ARG A 425 15.66 10.51 -5.27
C ARG A 425 15.22 10.54 -3.82
N PHE A 426 15.92 9.86 -2.94
CA PHE A 426 15.58 9.74 -1.52
C PHE A 426 16.54 10.50 -0.60
N ASP A 427 17.43 11.32 -1.16
CA ASP A 427 18.44 12.07 -0.40
C ASP A 427 19.30 11.19 0.50
N ILE A 428 19.69 10.02 0.00
CA ILE A 428 20.46 9.04 0.74
C ILE A 428 21.92 9.50 0.87
N PRO A 429 22.51 9.53 2.09
CA PRO A 429 23.85 10.06 2.34
C PRO A 429 24.95 9.06 1.97
N VAL A 430 25.03 8.69 0.70
CA VAL A 430 26.05 7.81 0.13
C VAL A 430 26.73 8.55 -1.01
N THR A 431 28.06 8.53 -1.04
CA THR A 431 28.84 9.28 -2.03
C THR A 431 28.96 8.56 -3.38
N ASP A 432 29.27 9.32 -4.43
CA ASP A 432 29.56 8.73 -5.75
C ASP A 432 30.71 7.73 -5.69
N GLU A 433 31.75 8.05 -4.92
CA GLU A 433 32.93 7.18 -4.73
C GLU A 433 32.55 5.85 -4.09
N GLN A 434 31.66 5.87 -3.10
CA GLN A 434 31.17 4.64 -2.45
C GLN A 434 30.37 3.76 -3.42
N ILE A 435 29.56 4.37 -4.28
CA ILE A 435 28.81 3.64 -5.31
C ILE A 435 29.75 3.10 -6.38
N ASP A 436 30.69 3.93 -6.87
CA ASP A 436 31.65 3.57 -7.91
C ASP A 436 32.61 2.46 -7.48
N SER A 437 33.00 2.43 -6.20
CA SER A 437 33.83 1.35 -5.64
C SER A 437 33.14 -0.01 -5.67
N GLY A 438 31.81 -0.01 -5.69
CA GLY A 438 30.99 -1.21 -5.62
C GLY A 438 30.89 -1.83 -4.22
N ASP A 439 31.54 -1.26 -3.22
CA ASP A 439 31.40 -1.63 -1.82
C ASP A 439 30.32 -0.75 -1.19
N LEU A 440 29.07 -1.17 -1.39
CA LEU A 440 27.91 -0.42 -0.93
C LEU A 440 27.87 -0.45 0.61
N PRO A 441 27.91 0.71 1.29
CA PRO A 441 27.86 0.74 2.74
C PRO A 441 26.48 0.41 3.25
N TYR A 442 26.38 -0.13 4.46
CA TYR A 442 25.13 -0.08 5.23
C TYR A 442 25.07 1.21 6.04
N LEU A 443 23.89 1.82 6.08
CA LEU A 443 23.65 3.04 6.81
C LEU A 443 23.13 2.74 8.20
N THR A 444 23.66 3.44 9.19
CA THR A 444 23.21 3.43 10.57
C THR A 444 23.05 4.86 11.08
N PHE A 445 22.35 5.02 12.17
CA PHE A 445 22.23 6.30 12.86
C PHE A 445 22.99 6.26 14.18
N ALA A 446 23.75 7.32 14.46
CA ALA A 446 24.44 7.44 15.74
C ALA A 446 23.42 7.53 16.89
N PRO A 447 23.73 6.95 18.08
CA PRO A 447 22.78 6.94 19.21
C PRO A 447 22.36 8.33 19.70
N ASP A 448 23.14 9.35 19.46
CA ASP A 448 22.83 10.75 19.80
C ASP A 448 22.12 11.51 18.68
N SER A 449 21.90 10.89 17.51
CA SER A 449 21.19 11.49 16.38
C SER A 449 19.68 11.61 16.65
N GLU A 450 19.06 12.58 16.03
CA GLU A 450 17.60 12.78 16.08
C GLU A 450 16.87 11.59 15.51
N GLU A 451 17.39 11.02 14.41
CA GLU A 451 16.81 9.85 13.72
C GLU A 451 16.79 8.63 14.64
N TYR A 452 17.89 8.33 15.30
CA TYR A 452 17.97 7.21 16.25
C TYR A 452 16.99 7.38 17.40
N LYS A 453 16.98 8.54 18.02
CA LYS A 453 16.07 8.85 19.13
C LYS A 453 14.61 8.75 18.73
N TYR A 454 14.26 9.28 17.57
CA TYR A 454 12.90 9.22 17.03
C TYR A 454 12.45 7.79 16.76
N LEU A 455 13.26 7.04 16.04
CA LEU A 455 12.99 5.64 15.68
C LEU A 455 12.67 4.80 16.92
N HIS A 456 13.53 4.89 17.94
CA HIS A 456 13.37 4.12 19.17
C HIS A 456 12.19 4.62 20.01
N ALA A 457 12.00 5.94 20.11
CA ALA A 457 10.87 6.52 20.86
C ALA A 457 9.52 6.08 20.28
N ARG A 458 9.40 6.02 18.96
CA ARG A 458 8.17 5.52 18.33
C ARG A 458 7.90 4.06 18.68
N ARG A 459 8.91 3.21 18.60
CA ARG A 459 8.74 1.80 18.97
C ARG A 459 8.47 1.61 20.48
N GLU A 460 9.14 2.32 21.34
CA GLU A 460 8.88 2.28 22.78
C GLU A 460 7.46 2.71 23.12
N SER A 461 6.95 3.77 22.46
CA SER A 461 5.57 4.22 22.65
C SER A 461 4.52 3.19 22.21
N LEU A 462 4.88 2.26 21.34
CA LEU A 462 4.04 1.17 20.83
C LEU A 462 4.35 -0.18 21.51
N GLY A 463 5.08 -0.17 22.62
CA GLY A 463 5.35 -1.36 23.45
C GLY A 463 6.65 -2.09 23.16
N GLY A 464 7.38 -1.72 22.11
CA GLY A 464 8.65 -2.34 21.74
C GLY A 464 8.79 -2.71 20.28
N TYR A 465 9.72 -3.61 19.98
CA TYR A 465 10.12 -3.92 18.61
C TYR A 465 9.30 -5.08 18.01
N LEU A 466 9.12 -5.02 16.70
CA LEU A 466 8.45 -6.04 15.88
C LEU A 466 9.26 -6.25 14.57
N PRO A 467 9.21 -7.46 13.98
CA PRO A 467 8.68 -8.72 14.53
C PRO A 467 9.50 -9.20 15.74
N LYS A 468 8.88 -10.05 16.57
CA LYS A 468 9.54 -10.61 17.76
C LYS A 468 8.90 -11.96 18.13
#